data_39be37932a713fd5529c1dd991fbac3a
#
_entry.id   39be37932a713fd5529c1dd991fbac3a
#
_cell.length_a   1.000
_cell.length_b   1.000
_cell.length_c   1.000
_cell.angle_alpha   90.00
_cell.angle_beta   90.00
_cell.angle_gamma   90.00
#
_symmetry.space_group_name_H-M   'P 1'
#
loop_
_entity.id
_entity.type
_entity.pdbx_description
1 polymer ?
#
loop_
_entity_poly.entity_id
_entity_poly.type
_entity_poly.pdbx_seq_one_letter_code
_entity_poly.pdbx_strand_id
1 'polypeptide(L)'
;MIKQGFTLIEILIALLAASIISIMSFDYLSNSVFLKERVEQNINLNNKHFNAINILRLDLMQSVPFQMKDTTGRDLNVSFIGGKDDQILKFITLNSSDTSNSYSKLRRVTYIYKDNTLSRQTTLVNKEDKILSNRLLLEDIDNLEFKYGQEPPMSGPIRIQQKI
;
A
#
# COMPACT_ATOMS: atom_id res chain seq x y z
N MET A 1 61.36 26.39 33.57
CA MET A 1 60.31 25.64 32.81
C MET A 1 60.78 25.60 31.38
N ILE A 2 61.19 24.44 30.88
CA ILE A 2 61.63 24.24 29.51
C ILE A 2 60.36 24.09 28.67
N LYS A 3 60.04 25.05 27.80
CA LYS A 3 58.96 24.93 26.83
C LYS A 3 59.47 24.04 25.70
N GLN A 4 59.07 22.77 25.74
CA GLN A 4 59.28 21.86 24.62
C GLN A 4 58.32 22.26 23.49
N GLY A 5 58.83 22.67 22.35
CA GLY A 5 58.07 22.92 21.15
C GLY A 5 57.79 21.62 20.42
N PHE A 6 56.65 21.52 19.75
CA PHE A 6 56.31 20.35 18.91
C PHE A 6 57.32 20.23 17.74
N THR A 7 57.73 18.97 17.51
CA THR A 7 58.60 18.69 16.36
C THR A 7 57.76 18.65 15.08
N LEU A 8 58.37 19.02 13.96
CA LEU A 8 57.71 19.02 12.64
C LEU A 8 57.18 17.61 12.27
N ILE A 9 57.91 16.57 12.67
CA ILE A 9 57.52 15.16 12.44
C ILE A 9 56.26 14.79 13.22
N GLU A 10 56.09 15.30 14.42
CA GLU A 10 54.95 15.03 15.30
C GLU A 10 53.67 15.63 14.73
N ILE A 11 53.74 16.85 14.17
CA ILE A 11 52.62 17.50 13.45
C ILE A 11 52.26 16.69 12.21
N LEU A 12 53.23 16.19 11.45
CA LEU A 12 53.03 15.45 10.23
C LEU A 12 52.32 14.11 10.49
N ILE A 13 52.73 13.40 11.56
CA ILE A 13 52.09 12.16 11.97
C ILE A 13 50.65 12.43 12.45
N ALA A 14 50.41 13.50 13.21
CA ALA A 14 49.06 13.85 13.66
C ALA A 14 48.15 14.21 12.47
N LEU A 15 48.63 14.93 11.46
CA LEU A 15 47.83 15.19 10.26
C LEU A 15 47.52 13.95 9.44
N LEU A 16 48.48 13.02 9.34
CA LEU A 16 48.30 11.75 8.66
C LEU A 16 47.23 10.92 9.36
N ALA A 17 47.30 10.79 10.69
CA ALA A 17 46.29 10.11 11.48
C ALA A 17 44.89 10.75 11.34
N ALA A 18 44.81 12.07 11.41
CA ALA A 18 43.57 12.81 11.24
C ALA A 18 42.96 12.59 9.85
N SER A 19 43.77 12.53 8.79
CA SER A 19 43.31 12.30 7.42
C SER A 19 42.71 10.89 7.26
N ILE A 20 43.33 9.85 7.84
CA ILE A 20 42.83 8.48 7.81
C ILE A 20 41.46 8.37 8.53
N ILE A 21 41.39 8.98 9.72
CA ILE A 21 40.11 9.00 10.48
C ILE A 21 39.01 9.70 9.70
N SER A 22 39.35 10.83 9.04
CA SER A 22 38.38 11.58 8.21
C SER A 22 37.84 10.74 7.06
N ILE A 23 38.71 10.03 6.34
CA ILE A 23 38.33 9.17 5.22
C ILE A 23 37.39 8.05 5.72
N MET A 24 37.78 7.34 6.80
CA MET A 24 36.95 6.28 7.37
C MET A 24 35.60 6.79 7.86
N SER A 25 35.57 7.97 8.45
CA SER A 25 34.31 8.59 8.92
C SER A 25 33.41 8.96 7.75
N PHE A 26 33.98 9.45 6.65
CA PHE A 26 33.22 9.77 5.44
C PHE A 26 32.63 8.52 4.79
N ASP A 27 33.40 7.45 4.67
CA ASP A 27 32.93 6.16 4.14
C ASP A 27 31.81 5.58 4.98
N TYR A 28 31.95 5.63 6.30
CA TYR A 28 30.91 5.17 7.23
C TYR A 28 29.61 5.97 7.06
N LEU A 29 29.72 7.30 6.99
CA LEU A 29 28.57 8.18 6.79
C LEU A 29 27.87 7.90 5.46
N SER A 30 28.64 7.80 4.38
CA SER A 30 28.12 7.50 3.04
C SER A 30 27.36 6.18 3.02
N ASN A 31 27.94 5.12 3.56
CA ASN A 31 27.29 3.82 3.65
C ASN A 31 26.01 3.86 4.50
N SER A 32 26.00 4.64 5.57
CA SER A 32 24.81 4.81 6.42
C SER A 32 23.67 5.50 5.69
N VAL A 33 23.96 6.49 4.85
CA VAL A 33 22.97 7.18 4.02
C VAL A 33 22.38 6.20 2.99
N PHE A 34 23.22 5.44 2.28
CA PHE A 34 22.76 4.42 1.33
C PHE A 34 21.87 3.35 1.97
N LEU A 35 22.23 2.87 3.16
CA LEU A 35 21.43 1.93 3.92
C LEU A 35 20.05 2.52 4.29
N LYS A 36 20.04 3.77 4.74
CA LYS A 36 18.81 4.47 5.09
C LYS A 36 17.87 4.57 3.89
N GLU A 37 18.36 4.97 2.73
CA GLU A 37 17.54 5.07 1.50
C GLU A 37 16.93 3.72 1.11
N ARG A 38 17.69 2.63 1.15
CA ARG A 38 17.18 1.28 0.86
C ARG A 38 16.11 0.85 1.86
N VAL A 39 16.32 1.13 3.13
CA VAL A 39 15.36 0.81 4.19
C VAL A 39 14.07 1.61 4.00
N GLU A 40 14.16 2.90 3.72
CA GLU A 40 12.99 3.76 3.47
C GLU A 40 12.20 3.30 2.24
N GLN A 41 12.86 2.92 1.15
CA GLN A 41 12.19 2.36 -0.04
C GLN A 41 11.42 1.07 0.29
N ASN A 42 12.06 0.14 1.00
CA ASN A 42 11.41 -1.11 1.40
C ASN A 42 10.24 -0.88 2.37
N ILE A 43 10.37 0.04 3.31
CA ILE A 43 9.30 0.41 4.23
C ILE A 43 8.12 1.01 3.47
N ASN A 44 8.37 1.89 2.50
CA ASN A 44 7.32 2.52 1.71
C ASN A 44 6.54 1.50 0.88
N LEU A 45 7.23 0.55 0.24
CA LEU A 45 6.59 -0.54 -0.50
C LEU A 45 5.73 -1.42 0.43
N ASN A 46 6.31 -1.88 1.54
CA ASN A 46 5.58 -2.70 2.51
C ASN A 46 4.36 -1.98 3.10
N ASN A 47 4.48 -0.68 3.38
CA ASN A 47 3.37 0.12 3.88
C ASN A 47 2.24 0.25 2.85
N LYS A 48 2.54 0.40 1.56
CA LYS A 48 1.53 0.43 0.50
C LYS A 48 0.75 -0.88 0.46
N HIS A 49 1.45 -2.03 0.48
CA HIS A 49 0.80 -3.36 0.53
C HIS A 49 -0.04 -3.56 1.78
N PHE A 50 0.52 -3.26 2.93
CA PHE A 50 -0.18 -3.38 4.20
C PHE A 50 -1.44 -2.52 4.25
N ASN A 51 -1.36 -1.29 3.76
CA ASN A 51 -2.51 -0.39 3.68
C ASN A 51 -3.59 -0.91 2.72
N ALA A 52 -3.20 -1.44 1.56
CA ALA A 52 -4.15 -2.00 0.60
C ALA A 52 -4.90 -3.20 1.19
N ILE A 53 -4.18 -4.12 1.84
CA ILE A 53 -4.76 -5.29 2.51
C ILE A 53 -5.69 -4.86 3.66
N ASN A 54 -5.28 -3.88 4.46
CA ASN A 54 -6.10 -3.38 5.56
C ASN A 54 -7.39 -2.72 5.07
N ILE A 55 -7.33 -1.94 3.98
CA ILE A 55 -8.52 -1.34 3.37
C ILE A 55 -9.47 -2.44 2.89
N LEU A 56 -8.97 -3.42 2.16
CA LEU A 56 -9.76 -4.56 1.70
C LEU A 56 -10.39 -5.32 2.88
N ARG A 57 -9.61 -5.60 3.91
CA ARG A 57 -10.08 -6.28 5.12
C ARG A 57 -11.18 -5.50 5.82
N LEU A 58 -11.01 -4.21 6.00
CA LEU A 58 -12.02 -3.33 6.64
C LEU A 58 -13.30 -3.28 5.80
N ASP A 59 -13.18 -3.15 4.48
CA ASP A 59 -14.34 -3.14 3.59
C ASP A 59 -15.10 -4.48 3.66
N LEU A 60 -14.39 -5.60 3.69
CA LEU A 60 -15.01 -6.92 3.82
C LEU A 60 -15.68 -7.11 5.19
N MET A 61 -15.03 -6.64 6.27
CA MET A 61 -15.62 -6.71 7.62
C MET A 61 -16.88 -5.84 7.76
N GLN A 62 -16.98 -4.77 7.00
CA GLN A 62 -18.13 -3.86 6.97
C GLN A 62 -19.12 -4.22 5.86
N SER A 63 -18.88 -5.30 5.14
CA SER A 63 -19.80 -5.74 4.09
C SER A 63 -21.16 -6.11 4.64
N VAL A 64 -22.21 -5.75 3.91
CA VAL A 64 -23.59 -6.03 4.27
C VAL A 64 -24.27 -6.84 3.16
N PRO A 65 -25.12 -7.83 3.50
CA PRO A 65 -25.83 -8.63 2.53
C PRO A 65 -27.00 -7.84 1.91
N PHE A 66 -26.68 -6.76 1.22
CA PHE A 66 -27.66 -5.92 0.55
C PHE A 66 -27.67 -6.26 -0.94
N GLN A 67 -28.86 -6.45 -1.52
CA GLN A 67 -29.01 -6.79 -2.93
C GLN A 67 -28.54 -5.63 -3.81
N MET A 68 -27.68 -5.96 -4.77
CA MET A 68 -27.19 -4.97 -5.73
C MET A 68 -28.18 -4.80 -6.87
N LYS A 69 -28.24 -3.57 -7.38
CA LYS A 69 -28.97 -3.23 -8.59
C LYS A 69 -28.01 -3.02 -9.75
N ASP A 70 -28.43 -3.43 -10.94
CA ASP A 70 -27.74 -3.14 -12.18
C ASP A 70 -27.85 -1.64 -12.53
N THR A 71 -27.11 -1.18 -13.53
CA THR A 71 -27.18 0.17 -14.09
C THR A 71 -28.58 0.56 -14.57
N THR A 72 -29.39 -0.44 -14.96
CA THR A 72 -30.79 -0.27 -15.35
C THR A 72 -31.78 -0.26 -14.18
N GLY A 73 -31.30 -0.41 -12.93
CA GLY A 73 -32.14 -0.47 -11.73
C GLY A 73 -32.76 -1.84 -11.43
N ARG A 74 -32.44 -2.89 -12.19
CA ARG A 74 -32.90 -4.26 -11.94
C ARG A 74 -32.15 -4.88 -10.77
N ASP A 75 -32.85 -5.62 -9.93
CA ASP A 75 -32.24 -6.37 -8.83
C ASP A 75 -31.45 -7.56 -9.37
N LEU A 76 -30.16 -7.61 -9.00
CA LEU A 76 -29.27 -8.70 -9.40
C LEU A 76 -29.39 -9.94 -8.50
N ASN A 77 -30.17 -9.84 -7.40
CA ASN A 77 -30.34 -10.88 -6.38
C ASN A 77 -29.04 -11.41 -5.79
N VAL A 78 -27.98 -10.65 -5.87
CA VAL A 78 -26.65 -10.97 -5.31
C VAL A 78 -26.15 -9.80 -4.46
N SER A 79 -25.46 -10.13 -3.37
CA SER A 79 -24.83 -9.15 -2.49
C SER A 79 -23.33 -9.02 -2.70
N PHE A 80 -22.77 -9.98 -3.46
CA PHE A 80 -21.34 -10.08 -3.69
C PHE A 80 -21.10 -10.61 -5.10
N ILE A 81 -20.23 -9.95 -5.85
CA ILE A 81 -19.82 -10.37 -7.19
C ILE A 81 -18.30 -10.44 -7.20
N GLY A 82 -17.75 -11.54 -7.67
CA GLY A 82 -16.32 -11.74 -7.82
C GLY A 82 -15.95 -12.25 -9.20
N GLY A 83 -14.76 -11.87 -9.68
CA GLY A 83 -14.12 -12.45 -10.85
C GLY A 83 -14.81 -12.18 -12.19
N LYS A 84 -15.33 -10.99 -12.40
CA LYS A 84 -15.89 -10.60 -13.69
C LYS A 84 -15.03 -9.53 -14.36
N ASP A 85 -14.39 -9.89 -15.47
CA ASP A 85 -13.51 -9.02 -16.25
C ASP A 85 -12.43 -8.37 -15.36
N ASP A 86 -12.18 -7.07 -15.56
CA ASP A 86 -11.25 -6.29 -14.72
C ASP A 86 -11.77 -6.06 -13.28
N GLN A 87 -13.06 -6.33 -13.01
CA GLN A 87 -13.66 -6.17 -11.70
C GLN A 87 -13.50 -7.46 -10.90
N ILE A 88 -12.50 -7.49 -10.04
CA ILE A 88 -12.19 -8.68 -9.24
C ILE A 88 -13.13 -8.89 -8.06
N LEU A 89 -13.71 -7.80 -7.54
CA LEU A 89 -14.55 -7.86 -6.36
C LEU A 89 -15.52 -6.68 -6.31
N LYS A 90 -16.81 -6.95 -6.09
CA LYS A 90 -17.84 -5.93 -5.94
C LYS A 90 -18.82 -6.33 -4.83
N PHE A 91 -19.06 -5.45 -3.89
CA PHE A 91 -20.00 -5.66 -2.77
C PHE A 91 -20.46 -4.34 -2.16
N ILE A 92 -21.41 -4.39 -1.24
CA ILE A 92 -21.92 -3.23 -0.52
C ILE A 92 -21.35 -3.23 0.91
N THR A 93 -20.88 -2.07 1.33
CA THR A 93 -20.31 -1.86 2.66
C THR A 93 -20.93 -0.66 3.36
N LEU A 94 -20.87 -0.64 4.69
CA LEU A 94 -21.26 0.47 5.56
C LEU A 94 -20.18 1.55 5.64
N ASN A 95 -19.44 1.82 4.60
CA ASN A 95 -18.30 2.71 4.67
C ASN A 95 -18.69 4.13 5.08
N SER A 96 -18.15 4.57 6.21
CA SER A 96 -18.37 5.89 6.79
C SER A 96 -17.29 6.92 6.41
N SER A 97 -16.27 6.56 5.67
CA SER A 97 -15.12 7.45 5.39
C SER A 97 -15.42 8.53 4.35
N ASP A 98 -16.51 8.40 3.59
CA ASP A 98 -16.94 9.46 2.69
C ASP A 98 -17.79 10.48 3.46
N THR A 99 -17.20 11.63 3.71
CA THR A 99 -17.85 12.80 4.34
C THR A 99 -18.89 13.49 3.44
N SER A 100 -19.23 12.89 2.29
CA SER A 100 -20.32 13.42 1.48
C SER A 100 -21.63 13.36 2.27
N ASN A 101 -22.37 14.46 2.30
CA ASN A 101 -23.67 14.65 2.97
C ASN A 101 -24.77 13.72 2.42
N SER A 102 -24.48 12.45 2.24
CA SER A 102 -25.43 11.45 1.78
C SER A 102 -26.16 10.85 2.97
N TYR A 103 -27.48 10.84 2.92
CA TYR A 103 -28.36 10.26 3.94
C TYR A 103 -28.14 8.74 4.16
N SER A 104 -27.48 8.07 3.23
CA SER A 104 -27.14 6.65 3.33
C SER A 104 -25.66 6.46 3.55
N LYS A 105 -25.29 5.69 4.57
CA LYS A 105 -23.91 5.24 4.83
C LYS A 105 -23.51 4.05 3.96
N LEU A 106 -24.43 3.47 3.20
CA LEU A 106 -24.17 2.35 2.32
C LEU A 106 -23.45 2.84 1.06
N ARG A 107 -22.39 2.14 0.71
CA ARG A 107 -21.59 2.38 -0.51
C ARG A 107 -21.37 1.07 -1.23
N ARG A 108 -21.39 1.13 -2.54
CA ARG A 108 -20.92 0.04 -3.37
C ARG A 108 -19.43 0.23 -3.56
N VAL A 109 -18.66 -0.78 -3.21
CA VAL A 109 -17.20 -0.82 -3.41
C VAL A 109 -16.90 -1.82 -4.51
N THR A 110 -16.08 -1.40 -5.45
CA THR A 110 -15.58 -2.24 -6.55
C THR A 110 -14.06 -2.18 -6.55
N TYR A 111 -13.43 -3.35 -6.48
CA TYR A 111 -12.00 -3.50 -6.69
C TYR A 111 -11.75 -3.83 -8.16
N ILE A 112 -10.90 -3.05 -8.79
CA ILE A 112 -10.60 -3.16 -10.22
C ILE A 112 -9.10 -3.42 -10.36
N TYR A 113 -8.75 -4.50 -11.05
CA TYR A 113 -7.39 -4.80 -11.44
C TYR A 113 -7.25 -4.64 -12.95
N LYS A 114 -6.49 -3.65 -13.35
CA LYS A 114 -6.28 -3.32 -14.75
C LYS A 114 -4.90 -2.69 -14.92
N ASP A 115 -4.24 -3.00 -16.03
CA ASP A 115 -2.94 -2.42 -16.37
C ASP A 115 -1.92 -2.53 -15.21
N ASN A 116 -1.84 -3.69 -14.58
CA ASN A 116 -0.95 -3.97 -13.44
C ASN A 116 -1.22 -3.08 -12.21
N THR A 117 -2.39 -2.46 -12.13
CA THR A 117 -2.78 -1.61 -11.01
C THR A 117 -4.03 -2.13 -10.31
N LEU A 118 -4.05 -2.04 -8.99
CA LEU A 118 -5.23 -2.32 -8.17
C LEU A 118 -5.82 -1.02 -7.70
N SER A 119 -7.05 -0.76 -8.10
CA SER A 119 -7.81 0.42 -7.67
C SER A 119 -9.08 0.03 -6.93
N ARG A 120 -9.50 0.90 -6.02
CA ARG A 120 -10.74 0.81 -5.25
C ARG A 120 -11.66 1.94 -5.65
N GLN A 121 -12.79 1.58 -6.22
CA GLN A 121 -13.81 2.53 -6.64
C GLN A 121 -15.00 2.46 -5.67
N THR A 122 -15.52 3.61 -5.30
CA THR A 122 -16.72 3.72 -4.46
C THR A 122 -17.81 4.44 -5.23
N THR A 123 -19.01 3.85 -5.25
CA THR A 123 -20.17 4.41 -5.91
C THR A 123 -21.39 4.42 -5.00
N LEU A 124 -22.46 5.09 -5.40
CA LEU A 124 -23.74 4.96 -4.71
C LEU A 124 -24.33 3.57 -4.97
N VAL A 125 -25.06 3.04 -3.99
CA VAL A 125 -25.69 1.71 -4.08
C VAL A 125 -26.63 1.61 -5.28
N ASN A 126 -27.40 2.67 -5.55
CA ASN A 126 -28.43 2.68 -6.58
C ASN A 126 -27.97 3.30 -7.92
N LYS A 127 -26.75 3.85 -7.97
CA LYS A 127 -26.20 4.51 -9.16
C LYS A 127 -24.75 4.13 -9.31
N GLU A 128 -24.49 3.10 -10.11
CA GLU A 128 -23.14 2.60 -10.37
C GLU A 128 -22.32 3.57 -11.23
N ASP A 129 -22.97 4.33 -12.09
CA ASP A 129 -22.39 5.33 -12.97
C ASP A 129 -21.83 6.54 -12.22
N LYS A 130 -22.33 6.81 -11.01
CA LYS A 130 -21.86 7.92 -10.19
C LYS A 130 -20.71 7.50 -9.28
N ILE A 131 -19.49 7.69 -9.76
CA ILE A 131 -18.27 7.45 -8.98
C ILE A 131 -18.14 8.55 -7.94
N LEU A 132 -18.05 8.16 -6.66
CA LEU A 132 -17.82 9.05 -5.53
C LEU A 132 -16.33 9.21 -5.25
N SER A 133 -15.59 8.11 -5.35
CA SER A 133 -14.16 8.08 -5.10
C SER A 133 -13.53 6.97 -5.94
N ASN A 134 -12.35 7.24 -6.47
CA ASN A 134 -11.49 6.26 -7.09
C ASN A 134 -10.09 6.40 -6.48
N ARG A 135 -9.63 5.37 -5.78
CA ARG A 135 -8.35 5.35 -5.07
C ARG A 135 -7.48 4.25 -5.63
N LEU A 136 -6.31 4.64 -6.12
CA LEU A 136 -5.24 3.71 -6.44
C LEU A 136 -4.69 3.11 -5.15
N LEU A 137 -4.66 1.79 -5.06
CA LEU A 137 -4.16 1.06 -3.88
C LEU A 137 -2.75 0.54 -4.10
N LEU A 138 -2.51 -0.10 -5.24
CA LEU A 138 -1.23 -0.71 -5.59
C LEU A 138 -0.93 -0.51 -7.06
N GLU A 139 0.35 -0.36 -7.37
CA GLU A 139 0.93 -0.28 -8.71
C GLU A 139 1.93 -1.42 -8.89
N ASP A 140 2.28 -1.71 -10.13
CA ASP A 140 3.31 -2.68 -10.51
C ASP A 140 3.03 -4.09 -9.96
N ILE A 141 1.79 -4.57 -10.09
CA ILE A 141 1.38 -5.91 -9.68
C ILE A 141 1.45 -6.82 -10.89
N ASP A 142 2.33 -7.81 -10.88
CA ASP A 142 2.46 -8.78 -11.99
C ASP A 142 1.30 -9.77 -12.04
N ASN A 143 0.83 -10.21 -10.89
CA ASN A 143 -0.28 -11.16 -10.80
C ASN A 143 -1.08 -10.94 -9.51
N LEU A 144 -2.39 -10.89 -9.67
CA LEU A 144 -3.34 -10.77 -8.57
C LEU A 144 -4.35 -11.91 -8.66
N GLU A 145 -4.33 -12.81 -7.69
CA GLU A 145 -5.26 -13.93 -7.61
C GLU A 145 -6.16 -13.79 -6.40
N PHE A 146 -7.48 -13.82 -6.63
CA PHE A 146 -8.49 -13.90 -5.57
C PHE A 146 -9.09 -15.29 -5.55
N LYS A 147 -9.04 -15.93 -4.38
CA LYS A 147 -9.69 -17.22 -4.14
C LYS A 147 -10.92 -17.01 -3.28
N TYR A 148 -12.06 -17.43 -3.80
CA TYR A 148 -13.34 -17.40 -3.09
C TYR A 148 -13.61 -18.81 -2.55
N GLY A 149 -13.70 -18.95 -1.22
CA GLY A 149 -14.06 -20.23 -0.58
C GLY A 149 -15.57 -20.31 -0.37
N GLN A 150 -16.15 -21.48 -0.64
CA GLN A 150 -17.52 -21.81 -0.22
C GLN A 150 -17.57 -22.33 1.22
N GLU A 151 -16.43 -22.65 1.81
CA GLU A 151 -16.27 -23.04 3.20
C GLU A 151 -15.58 -21.93 4.00
N PRO A 152 -15.82 -21.85 5.34
CA PRO A 152 -15.13 -20.88 6.17
C PRO A 152 -13.62 -21.04 5.98
N PRO A 153 -12.88 -19.96 5.80
CA PRO A 153 -11.50 -20.02 5.36
C PRO A 153 -10.65 -20.75 6.40
N MET A 154 -10.25 -21.95 6.10
CA MET A 154 -8.99 -22.45 6.61
C MET A 154 -7.92 -21.58 5.98
N SER A 155 -7.49 -20.58 6.74
CA SER A 155 -6.28 -19.77 6.60
C SER A 155 -5.45 -19.99 5.32
N GLY A 156 -5.85 -19.34 4.23
CA GLY A 156 -4.99 -19.18 3.06
C GLY A 156 -4.77 -17.68 2.81
N PRO A 157 -3.53 -17.17 2.78
CA PRO A 157 -3.29 -15.76 2.57
C PRO A 157 -3.65 -15.36 1.14
N ILE A 158 -4.23 -14.17 1.00
CA ILE A 158 -4.27 -13.45 -0.28
C ILE A 158 -2.81 -13.28 -0.70
N ARG A 159 -2.41 -13.93 -1.78
CA ARG A 159 -1.05 -13.80 -2.31
C ARG A 159 -1.03 -12.68 -3.34
N ILE A 160 -0.29 -11.64 -3.04
CA ILE A 160 0.07 -10.58 -3.97
C ILE A 160 1.53 -10.83 -4.36
N GLN A 161 1.80 -11.07 -5.65
CA GLN A 161 3.16 -11.19 -6.16
C GLN A 161 3.52 -9.89 -6.87
N GLN A 162 4.64 -9.32 -6.48
CA GLN A 162 5.21 -8.13 -7.09
C GLN A 162 6.57 -8.49 -7.69
N LYS A 163 6.90 -7.85 -8.80
CA LYS A 163 8.22 -7.94 -9.41
C LYS A 163 9.23 -7.19 -8.55
N ILE A 164 10.29 -7.90 -8.14
CA ILE A 164 11.45 -7.34 -7.44
C ILE A 164 12.47 -6.88 -8.48
#